data_ce2d4b84c82540a1b736a7a9815be7e7
#
_entry.id   ce2d4b84c82540a1b736a7a9815be7e7
#
_cell.length_a   1.000
_cell.length_b   1.000
_cell.length_c   1.000
_cell.angle_alpha   90.00
_cell.angle_beta   90.00
_cell.angle_gamma   90.00
#
_symmetry.space_group_name_H-M   'P 1'
#
loop_
_entity.id
_entity.type
_entity.pdbx_description
1 polymer ?
#
loop_
_entity_poly.entity_id
_entity_poly.type
_entity_poly.pdbx_seq_one_letter_code
_entity_poly.pdbx_strand_id
1 'polypeptide(L)'
;MLAEWYSRKGNTADLSKAMGYMETLRACRMVPGRYQPFAPTDAEEALRLVREERKRELFLTCNGFFDLRRFVTEFNETQTRVVEGKTYTLSPASHLLTYPFPLKAMQTSNLIQNSK
;
A
#
# COMPACT_ATOMS: atom_id res chain seq x y z
N MET A 1 -8.64 4.68 -4.88
CA MET A 1 -8.87 3.49 -5.75
C MET A 1 -8.93 3.82 -7.23
N LEU A 2 -9.68 4.83 -7.67
CA LEU A 2 -9.73 5.23 -9.09
C LEU A 2 -8.35 5.65 -9.63
N ALA A 3 -7.57 6.43 -8.88
CA ALA A 3 -6.22 6.83 -9.30
C ALA A 3 -5.32 5.62 -9.57
N GLU A 4 -5.34 4.59 -8.71
CA GLU A 4 -4.57 3.36 -8.93
C GLU A 4 -5.01 2.61 -10.19
N TRP A 5 -6.32 2.48 -10.41
CA TRP A 5 -6.85 1.81 -11.57
C TRP A 5 -6.44 2.50 -12.88
N TYR A 6 -6.52 3.85 -12.92
CA TYR A 6 -6.09 4.62 -14.07
C TYR A 6 -4.57 4.55 -14.29
N SER A 7 -3.75 4.59 -13.22
CA SER A 7 -2.29 4.43 -13.33
C SER A 7 -1.91 3.09 -13.94
N ARG A 8 -2.63 2.01 -13.60
CA ARG A 8 -2.38 0.67 -14.15
C ARG A 8 -2.73 0.52 -15.63
N LYS A 9 -3.60 1.35 -16.19
CA LYS A 9 -3.90 1.37 -17.63
C LYS A 9 -2.75 1.95 -18.46
N GLY A 10 -2.01 2.90 -17.93
CA GLY A 10 -0.74 3.38 -18.44
C GLY A 10 -0.78 4.29 -19.66
N ASN A 11 -1.92 4.56 -20.28
CA ASN A 11 -1.99 5.52 -21.38
C ASN A 11 -2.02 6.96 -20.85
N THR A 12 -1.56 7.93 -21.63
CA THR A 12 -1.41 9.33 -21.23
C THR A 12 -2.71 9.96 -20.70
N ALA A 13 -3.85 9.67 -21.32
CA ALA A 13 -5.13 10.19 -20.88
C ALA A 13 -5.55 9.65 -19.51
N ASP A 14 -5.29 8.37 -19.25
CA ASP A 14 -5.59 7.73 -17.98
C ASP A 14 -4.61 8.17 -16.88
N LEU A 15 -3.33 8.38 -17.20
CA LEU A 15 -2.37 8.97 -16.25
C LEU A 15 -2.79 10.38 -15.82
N SER A 16 -3.25 11.21 -16.75
CA SER A 16 -3.78 12.55 -16.43
C SER A 16 -4.99 12.46 -15.49
N LYS A 17 -5.90 11.51 -15.71
CA LYS A 17 -7.04 11.27 -14.80
C LYS A 17 -6.58 10.79 -13.42
N ALA A 18 -5.61 9.87 -13.36
CA ALA A 18 -5.04 9.40 -12.11
C ALA A 18 -4.48 10.56 -11.27
N MET A 19 -3.70 11.43 -11.90
CA MET A 19 -3.14 12.60 -11.23
C MET A 19 -4.22 13.62 -10.84
N GLY A 20 -5.26 13.80 -11.64
CA GLY A 20 -6.41 14.64 -11.29
C GLY A 20 -7.10 14.21 -9.98
N TYR A 21 -7.30 12.90 -9.79
CA TYR A 21 -7.83 12.38 -8.51
C TYR A 21 -6.87 12.60 -7.34
N MET A 22 -5.56 12.47 -7.57
CA MET A 22 -4.54 12.74 -6.56
C MET A 22 -4.52 14.22 -6.15
N GLU A 23 -4.57 15.12 -7.13
CA GLU A 23 -4.60 16.56 -6.88
C GLU A 23 -5.87 16.99 -6.14
N THR A 24 -7.03 16.41 -6.49
CA THR A 24 -8.27 16.65 -5.76
C THR A 24 -8.15 16.29 -4.28
N LEU A 25 -7.55 15.14 -3.97
CA LEU A 25 -7.31 14.71 -2.60
C LEU A 25 -6.35 15.67 -1.88
N ARG A 26 -5.23 16.02 -2.51
CA ARG A 26 -4.23 16.93 -1.93
C ARG A 26 -4.76 18.33 -1.70
N ALA A 27 -5.60 18.84 -2.60
CA ALA A 27 -6.26 20.13 -2.42
C ALA A 27 -7.15 20.18 -1.17
N CYS A 28 -7.72 19.02 -0.76
CA CYS A 28 -8.50 18.92 0.48
C CYS A 28 -7.63 18.76 1.75
N ARG A 29 -6.37 18.33 1.60
CA ARG A 29 -5.48 17.99 2.72
C ARG A 29 -4.39 19.01 2.98
N MET A 30 -3.96 19.72 1.95
CA MET A 30 -2.81 20.60 1.99
C MET A 30 -3.20 22.06 1.80
N VAL A 31 -2.40 22.95 2.34
CA VAL A 31 -2.59 24.38 2.15
C VAL A 31 -2.33 24.74 0.67
N PRO A 32 -3.24 25.47 0.01
CA PRO A 32 -3.03 25.90 -1.37
C PRO A 32 -1.68 26.60 -1.58
N GLY A 33 -0.99 26.23 -2.65
CA GLY A 33 0.33 26.78 -2.98
C GLY A 33 1.50 26.23 -2.15
N ARG A 34 1.26 25.31 -1.22
CA ARG A 34 2.31 24.68 -0.40
C ARG A 34 2.73 23.28 -0.89
N TYR A 35 2.19 22.81 -1.98
CA TYR A 35 2.58 21.53 -2.58
C TYR A 35 2.77 21.65 -4.09
N GLN A 36 3.62 20.80 -4.64
CA GLN A 36 3.84 20.72 -6.08
C GLN A 36 2.88 19.67 -6.68
N PRO A 37 2.26 19.95 -7.83
CA PRO A 37 1.48 18.95 -8.56
C PRO A 37 2.35 17.75 -8.95
N PHE A 38 1.73 16.58 -9.02
CA PHE A 38 2.39 15.39 -9.51
C PHE A 38 2.51 15.42 -11.04
N ALA A 39 3.70 15.16 -11.54
CA ALA A 39 4.00 15.11 -12.98
C ALA A 39 4.80 13.83 -13.29
N PRO A 40 4.19 12.63 -13.18
CA PRO A 40 4.87 11.39 -13.47
C PRO A 40 5.27 11.31 -14.94
N THR A 41 6.43 10.75 -15.20
CA THR A 41 6.96 10.57 -16.56
C THR A 41 6.36 9.34 -17.25
N ASP A 42 5.96 8.35 -16.47
CA ASP A 42 5.41 7.08 -16.95
C ASP A 42 4.38 6.46 -15.98
N ALA A 43 3.84 5.31 -16.37
CA ALA A 43 2.84 4.59 -15.60
C ALA A 43 3.39 3.99 -14.29
N GLU A 44 4.64 3.59 -14.29
CA GLU A 44 5.28 2.99 -13.11
C GLU A 44 5.48 4.07 -12.03
N GLU A 45 5.98 5.21 -12.41
CA GLU A 45 6.12 6.36 -11.50
C GLU A 45 4.75 6.83 -11.00
N ALA A 46 3.75 6.93 -11.87
CA ALA A 46 2.38 7.28 -11.48
C ALA A 46 1.82 6.30 -10.43
N LEU A 47 2.00 5.00 -10.65
CA LEU A 47 1.56 3.97 -9.72
C LEU A 47 2.32 4.06 -8.38
N ARG A 48 3.63 4.31 -8.41
CA ARG A 48 4.45 4.54 -7.21
C ARG A 48 3.91 5.72 -6.38
N LEU A 49 3.65 6.86 -7.02
CA LEU A 49 3.11 8.06 -6.36
C LEU A 49 1.73 7.78 -5.72
N VAL A 50 0.85 7.08 -6.43
CA VAL A 50 -0.46 6.68 -5.91
C VAL A 50 -0.32 5.76 -4.70
N ARG A 51 0.60 4.79 -4.73
CA ARG A 51 0.87 3.89 -3.60
C ARG A 51 1.37 4.66 -2.37
N GLU A 52 2.27 5.62 -2.56
CA GLU A 52 2.78 6.46 -1.47
C GLU A 52 1.67 7.30 -0.83
N GLU A 53 0.82 7.91 -1.64
CA GLU A 53 -0.30 8.69 -1.12
C GLU A 53 -1.32 7.81 -0.40
N ARG A 54 -1.61 6.62 -0.91
CA ARG A 54 -2.44 5.64 -0.19
C ARG A 54 -1.87 5.26 1.17
N LYS A 55 -0.55 5.08 1.29
CA LYS A 55 0.12 4.82 2.58
C LYS A 55 -0.12 5.96 3.58
N ARG A 56 -0.11 7.21 3.11
CA ARG A 56 -0.36 8.39 3.96
C ARG A 56 -1.83 8.49 4.39
N GLU A 57 -2.75 8.32 3.44
CA GLU A 57 -4.19 8.44 3.69
C GLU A 57 -4.77 7.29 4.53
N LEU A 58 -4.23 6.09 4.37
CA LEU A 58 -4.71 4.89 5.05
C LEU A 58 -3.86 4.53 6.29
N PHE A 59 -3.00 5.44 6.71
CA PHE A 59 -2.21 5.27 7.92
C PHE A 59 -3.12 5.02 9.14
N LEU A 60 -2.75 4.05 9.97
CA LEU A 60 -3.53 3.59 11.13
C LEU A 60 -4.90 2.98 10.80
N THR A 61 -5.18 2.64 9.56
CA THR A 61 -6.39 1.89 9.19
C THR A 61 -6.06 0.42 8.92
N CYS A 62 -7.07 -0.46 9.06
CA CYS A 62 -6.93 -1.86 8.66
C CYS A 62 -6.58 -2.00 7.17
N ASN A 63 -7.01 -1.06 6.33
CA ASN A 63 -6.69 -1.05 4.90
C ASN A 63 -5.19 -0.90 4.63
N GLY A 64 -4.43 -0.23 5.51
CA GLY A 64 -2.98 -0.13 5.41
C GLY A 64 -2.28 -1.50 5.44
N PHE A 65 -2.76 -2.43 6.28
CA PHE A 65 -2.24 -3.79 6.31
C PHE A 65 -2.56 -4.59 5.04
N PHE A 66 -3.78 -4.49 4.53
CA PHE A 66 -4.17 -5.16 3.29
C PHE A 66 -3.42 -4.62 2.07
N ASP A 67 -3.22 -3.31 2.01
CA ASP A 67 -2.39 -2.69 0.97
C ASP A 67 -0.92 -3.11 1.09
N LEU A 68 -0.37 -3.16 2.30
CA LEU A 68 0.99 -3.65 2.54
C LEU A 68 1.15 -5.09 2.02
N ARG A 69 0.25 -5.99 2.41
CA ARG A 69 0.26 -7.38 1.97
C ARG A 69 0.19 -7.49 0.45
N ARG A 70 -0.72 -6.77 -0.18
CA ARG A 70 -0.91 -6.78 -1.62
C ARG A 70 0.33 -6.27 -2.35
N PHE A 71 0.87 -5.13 -1.96
CA PHE A 71 2.01 -4.51 -2.63
C PHE A 71 3.32 -5.25 -2.39
N VAL A 72 3.56 -5.75 -1.19
CA VAL A 72 4.74 -6.58 -0.89
C VAL A 72 4.77 -7.82 -1.80
N THR A 73 3.62 -8.47 -2.01
CA THR A 73 3.51 -9.64 -2.89
C THR A 73 3.61 -9.26 -4.36
N GLU A 74 2.88 -8.24 -4.80
CA GLU A 74 2.80 -7.82 -6.22
C GLU A 74 4.14 -7.31 -6.76
N PHE A 75 4.85 -6.50 -5.97
CA PHE A 75 6.12 -5.88 -6.38
C PHE A 75 7.36 -6.61 -5.85
N ASN A 76 7.17 -7.74 -5.17
CA ASN A 76 8.25 -8.51 -4.55
C ASN A 76 9.17 -7.65 -3.65
N GLU A 77 8.58 -6.68 -2.94
CA GLU A 77 9.31 -5.74 -2.10
C GLU A 77 9.52 -6.32 -0.70
N THR A 78 10.74 -6.15 -0.16
CA THR A 78 11.01 -6.42 1.25
C THR A 78 10.85 -5.13 2.04
N GLN A 79 10.00 -5.16 3.05
CA GLN A 79 9.83 -4.03 3.97
C GLN A 79 10.79 -4.17 5.14
N THR A 80 11.45 -3.08 5.50
CA THR A 80 12.41 -3.05 6.59
C THR A 80 12.03 -1.98 7.59
N ARG A 81 12.10 -2.30 8.89
CA ARG A 81 11.87 -1.38 9.99
C ARG A 81 12.94 -1.54 11.05
N VAL A 82 13.46 -0.43 11.54
CA VAL A 82 14.39 -0.41 12.67
C VAL A 82 13.63 0.00 13.92
N VAL A 83 13.69 -0.82 14.96
CA VAL A 83 13.10 -0.55 16.29
C VAL A 83 14.16 -0.86 17.34
N GLU A 84 14.48 0.12 18.17
CA GLU A 84 15.48 -0.01 19.25
C GLU A 84 16.83 -0.60 18.78
N GLY A 85 17.29 -0.17 17.61
CA GLY A 85 18.55 -0.63 17.02
C GLY A 85 18.49 -2.03 16.37
N LYS A 86 17.35 -2.73 16.43
CA LYS A 86 17.15 -4.01 15.76
C LYS A 86 16.43 -3.81 14.43
N THR A 87 16.93 -4.45 13.39
CA THR A 87 16.32 -4.41 12.06
C THR A 87 15.36 -5.60 11.91
N TYR A 88 14.12 -5.30 11.58
CA TYR A 88 13.08 -6.27 11.26
C TYR A 88 12.77 -6.19 9.77
N THR A 89 12.68 -7.34 9.12
CA THR A 89 12.40 -7.45 7.68
C THR A 89 11.13 -8.26 7.48
N LEU A 90 10.28 -7.79 6.55
CA LEU A 90 9.09 -8.49 6.10
C LEU A 90 9.25 -8.79 4.61
N SER A 91 9.51 -10.05 4.28
CA SER A 91 9.60 -10.52 2.90
C SER A 91 8.23 -10.92 2.34
N PRO A 92 8.05 -10.98 1.02
CA PRO A 92 6.81 -11.44 0.38
C PRO A 92 6.36 -12.84 0.80
N ALA A 93 7.31 -13.72 1.15
CA ALA A 93 7.05 -15.08 1.60
C ALA A 93 6.79 -15.18 3.12
N SER A 94 6.78 -14.07 3.84
CA SER A 94 6.64 -14.10 5.31
C SER A 94 5.25 -14.56 5.73
N HIS A 95 5.19 -15.52 6.68
CA HIS A 95 3.96 -15.93 7.33
C HIS A 95 3.24 -14.80 8.08
N LEU A 96 3.96 -13.74 8.45
CA LEU A 96 3.40 -12.55 9.11
C LEU A 96 2.43 -11.75 8.23
N LEU A 97 2.42 -11.99 6.93
CA LEU A 97 1.44 -11.45 6.00
C LEU A 97 0.08 -12.16 6.05
N THR A 98 -0.05 -13.23 6.85
CA THR A 98 -1.28 -13.99 7.03
C THR A 98 -1.71 -13.95 8.48
N TYR A 99 -2.98 -13.60 8.73
CA TYR A 99 -3.49 -13.63 10.10
C TYR A 99 -3.49 -15.07 10.65
N PRO A 100 -3.05 -15.27 11.89
CA PRO A 100 -3.18 -16.56 12.55
C PRO A 100 -4.64 -16.86 12.85
N PHE A 101 -5.00 -18.14 12.88
CA PHE A 101 -6.32 -18.54 13.37
C PHE A 101 -6.47 -18.19 14.85
N PRO A 102 -7.64 -17.70 15.28
CA PRO A 102 -7.92 -17.47 16.69
C PRO A 102 -7.74 -18.79 17.49
N LEU A 103 -7.12 -18.69 18.66
CA LEU A 103 -6.85 -19.85 19.50
C LEU A 103 -8.11 -20.69 19.78
N LYS A 104 -9.24 -20.03 20.02
CA LYS A 104 -10.52 -20.68 20.26
C LYS A 104 -10.98 -21.52 19.05
N ALA A 105 -10.78 -21.04 17.83
CA ALA A 105 -11.12 -21.79 16.63
C ALA A 105 -10.27 -23.06 16.49
N MET A 106 -8.98 -22.98 16.85
CA MET A 106 -8.09 -24.14 16.85
C MET A 106 -8.43 -25.17 17.91
N GLN A 107 -8.94 -24.74 19.06
CA GLN A 107 -9.37 -25.66 20.16
C GLN A 107 -10.66 -26.40 19.83
N THR A 108 -11.50 -25.86 18.96
CA THR A 108 -12.83 -26.44 18.63
C THR A 108 -12.87 -27.08 17.23
N SER A 109 -11.77 -27.12 16.51
CA SER A 109 -11.68 -27.68 15.16
C SER A 109 -10.30 -28.26 14.89
N ASN A 110 -10.18 -29.08 13.84
CA ASN A 110 -8.90 -29.67 13.40
C ASN A 110 -8.11 -28.71 12.48
N LEU A 111 -8.17 -27.41 12.72
CA LEU A 111 -7.42 -26.43 11.95
C LEU A 111 -5.92 -26.50 12.29
N ILE A 112 -5.09 -26.46 11.27
CA ILE A 112 -3.64 -26.36 11.43
C ILE A 112 -3.25 -24.88 11.36
N GLN A 113 -2.54 -24.40 12.38
CA GLN A 113 -2.04 -23.03 12.41
C GLN A 113 -1.03 -22.80 11.29
N ASN A 114 -1.04 -21.60 10.71
CA ASN A 114 0.04 -21.18 9.83
C ASN A 114 1.39 -21.32 10.56
N SER A 115 2.38 -21.83 9.87
CA SER A 115 3.74 -21.97 10.42
C SER A 115 4.24 -20.62 10.94
N LYS A 116 4.84 -20.64 12.11
CA LYS A 116 5.52 -19.47 12.70
C LYS A 116 6.90 -19.31 12.13
#